data_f4a46f27c88b844cd0c604a208dcaf81
#
_entry.id   f4a46f27c88b844cd0c604a208dcaf81
#
_cell.length_a   1.000
_cell.length_b   1.000
_cell.length_c   1.000
_cell.angle_alpha   90.00
_cell.angle_beta   90.00
_cell.angle_gamma   90.00
#
_symmetry.space_group_name_H-M   'P 1'
#
loop_
_entity.id
_entity.type
_entity.pdbx_description
1 polymer ?
#
loop_
_entity_poly.entity_id
_entity_poly.type
_entity_poly.pdbx_seq_one_letter_code
_entity_poly.pdbx_strand_id
1 'polypeptide(L)'
;MLLTPTEIERLTIFSAAELARKRKAKGLLLNHPEAVAFIADEILEGAREGRRVAELISFGSTIPSADDVMTGVPELIPMIQVEGTFPDGTKLVTVHDPIRPGANTTVENDGIIPGEIFPAEGEIEINVGRQKTNIKVVNTGDRPIQVGSHYHFFE
;
A
#
# COMPACT_ATOMS: atom_id res chain seq x y z
N MET A 1 9.26 -28.31 19.77
CA MET A 1 9.06 -26.86 19.80
C MET A 1 7.67 -26.57 19.22
N LEU A 2 6.84 -25.84 19.93
CA LEU A 2 5.54 -25.41 19.43
C LEU A 2 5.70 -24.00 18.89
N LEU A 3 5.36 -23.81 17.62
CA LEU A 3 5.35 -22.50 16.98
C LEU A 3 4.00 -21.83 17.19
N THR A 4 4.00 -20.53 17.42
CA THR A 4 2.80 -19.71 17.41
C THR A 4 2.32 -19.49 15.98
N PRO A 5 1.02 -19.15 15.77
CA PRO A 5 0.53 -18.80 14.42
C PRO A 5 1.35 -17.72 13.74
N THR A 6 1.76 -16.69 14.47
CA THR A 6 2.60 -15.60 13.94
C THR A 6 3.98 -16.10 13.48
N GLU A 7 4.60 -17.03 14.21
CA GLU A 7 5.88 -17.61 13.79
C GLU A 7 5.74 -18.49 12.55
N ILE A 8 4.62 -19.23 12.44
CA ILE A 8 4.32 -20.02 11.23
C ILE A 8 4.11 -19.10 10.03
N GLU A 9 3.37 -18.02 10.20
CA GLU A 9 3.15 -17.02 9.16
C GLU A 9 4.48 -16.43 8.68
N ARG A 10 5.37 -16.04 9.59
CA ARG A 10 6.69 -15.49 9.25
C ARG A 10 7.56 -16.47 8.50
N LEU A 11 7.58 -17.74 8.91
CA LEU A 11 8.28 -18.79 8.17
C LEU A 11 7.69 -19.04 6.79
N THR A 12 6.37 -18.89 6.65
CA THR A 12 5.70 -19.01 5.35
C THR A 12 6.08 -17.83 4.43
N ILE A 13 6.07 -16.60 4.94
CA ILE A 13 6.52 -15.42 4.21
C ILE A 13 7.97 -15.58 3.76
N PHE A 14 8.87 -15.97 4.68
CA PHE A 14 10.28 -16.23 4.36
C PHE A 14 10.41 -17.28 3.25
N SER A 15 9.72 -18.42 3.36
CA SER A 15 9.80 -19.49 2.35
C SER A 15 9.31 -19.02 0.97
N ALA A 16 8.25 -18.23 0.93
CA ALA A 16 7.72 -17.65 -0.30
C ALA A 16 8.69 -16.59 -0.89
N ALA A 17 9.29 -15.76 -0.03
CA ALA A 17 10.29 -14.78 -0.42
C ALA A 17 11.56 -15.41 -0.98
N GLU A 18 12.04 -16.50 -0.38
CA GLU A 18 13.18 -17.25 -0.92
C GLU A 18 12.89 -17.85 -2.31
N LEU A 19 11.67 -18.33 -2.50
CA LEU A 19 11.24 -18.79 -3.83
C LEU A 19 11.22 -17.62 -4.84
N ALA A 20 10.72 -16.45 -4.43
CA ALA A 20 10.71 -15.25 -5.24
C ALA A 20 12.16 -14.80 -5.61
N ARG A 21 13.05 -14.73 -4.63
CA ARG A 21 14.48 -14.41 -4.86
C ARG A 21 15.12 -15.37 -5.88
N LYS A 22 14.87 -16.66 -5.71
CA LYS A 22 15.38 -17.70 -6.62
C LYS A 22 14.85 -17.54 -8.04
N ARG A 23 13.58 -17.15 -8.20
CA ARG A 23 12.96 -16.91 -9.51
C ARG A 23 13.50 -15.65 -10.15
N LYS A 24 13.56 -14.55 -9.41
CA LYS A 24 14.16 -13.28 -9.84
C LYS A 24 15.62 -13.47 -10.29
N ALA A 25 16.42 -14.21 -9.54
CA ALA A 25 17.81 -14.53 -9.92
C ALA A 25 17.94 -15.32 -11.23
N LYS A 26 16.88 -15.99 -11.67
CA LYS A 26 16.80 -16.67 -12.97
C LYS A 26 16.24 -15.79 -14.09
N GLY A 27 15.95 -14.52 -13.81
CA GLY A 27 15.32 -13.61 -14.77
C GLY A 27 13.83 -13.84 -14.98
N LEU A 28 13.15 -14.56 -14.07
CA LEU A 28 11.71 -14.75 -14.14
C LEU A 28 11.01 -13.59 -13.45
N LEU A 29 9.97 -13.06 -14.10
CA LEU A 29 9.13 -12.02 -13.51
C LEU A 29 8.31 -12.57 -12.34
N LEU A 30 8.27 -11.82 -11.26
CA LEU A 30 7.53 -12.19 -10.06
C LEU A 30 6.02 -11.96 -10.26
N ASN A 31 5.22 -12.91 -9.82
CA ASN A 31 3.77 -12.73 -9.73
C ASN A 31 3.37 -11.97 -8.45
N HIS A 32 2.09 -11.64 -8.31
CA HIS A 32 1.57 -10.88 -7.17
C HIS A 32 1.97 -11.46 -5.79
N PRO A 33 1.68 -12.75 -5.44
CA PRO A 33 2.05 -13.28 -4.13
C PRO A 33 3.56 -13.34 -3.90
N GLU A 34 4.36 -13.53 -4.94
CA GLU A 34 5.82 -13.51 -4.84
C GLU A 34 6.36 -12.11 -4.55
N ALA A 35 5.82 -11.10 -5.21
CA ALA A 35 6.19 -9.71 -4.96
C ALA A 35 5.80 -9.28 -3.53
N VAL A 36 4.59 -9.62 -3.08
CA VAL A 36 4.13 -9.34 -1.70
C VAL A 36 5.03 -10.01 -0.68
N ALA A 37 5.32 -11.29 -0.84
CA ALA A 37 6.16 -12.02 0.11
C ALA A 37 7.59 -11.46 0.15
N PHE A 38 8.15 -11.11 -1.00
CA PHE A 38 9.49 -10.55 -1.09
C PHE A 38 9.59 -9.19 -0.38
N ILE A 39 8.64 -8.28 -0.60
CA ILE A 39 8.62 -6.98 0.08
C ILE A 39 8.43 -7.16 1.59
N ALA A 40 7.48 -8.02 1.99
CA ALA A 40 7.18 -8.26 3.40
C ALA A 40 8.39 -8.81 4.17
N ASP A 41 9.08 -9.80 3.60
CA ASP A 41 10.23 -10.41 4.22
C ASP A 41 11.40 -9.43 4.42
N GLU A 42 11.71 -8.63 3.40
CA GLU A 42 12.75 -7.61 3.48
C GLU A 42 12.45 -6.53 4.55
N ILE A 43 11.17 -6.18 4.71
CA ILE A 43 10.73 -5.25 5.77
C ILE A 43 10.88 -5.91 7.14
N LEU A 44 10.50 -7.19 7.29
CA LEU A 44 10.63 -7.93 8.54
C LEU A 44 12.08 -8.09 8.97
N GLU A 45 12.97 -8.42 8.04
CA GLU A 45 14.41 -8.51 8.31
C GLU A 45 15.00 -7.14 8.67
N GLY A 46 14.66 -6.09 7.94
CA GLY A 46 15.09 -4.74 8.26
C GLY A 46 14.59 -4.24 9.63
N ALA A 47 13.39 -4.64 10.05
CA ALA A 47 12.89 -4.37 11.40
C ALA A 47 13.72 -5.13 12.45
N ARG A 48 14.09 -6.38 12.18
CA ARG A 48 14.94 -7.20 13.03
C ARG A 48 16.36 -6.66 13.15
N GLU A 49 16.90 -6.06 12.09
CA GLU A 49 18.18 -5.35 12.05
C GLU A 49 18.17 -4.04 12.87
N GLY A 50 17.00 -3.56 13.26
CA GLY A 50 16.83 -2.32 14.02
C GLY A 50 16.77 -1.06 13.15
N ARG A 51 16.49 -1.19 11.86
CA ARG A 51 16.26 -0.04 10.97
C ARG A 51 14.99 0.72 11.41
N ARG A 52 14.96 2.02 11.13
CA ARG A 52 13.81 2.86 11.49
C ARG A 52 12.63 2.61 10.55
N VAL A 53 11.41 2.79 11.06
CA VAL A 53 10.18 2.67 10.25
C VAL A 53 10.25 3.54 8.98
N ALA A 54 10.70 4.79 9.10
CA ALA A 54 10.81 5.69 7.94
C ALA A 54 11.81 5.18 6.88
N GLU A 55 12.91 4.55 7.31
CA GLU A 55 13.88 3.94 6.41
C GLU A 55 13.30 2.72 5.70
N LEU A 56 12.52 1.90 6.43
CA LEU A 56 11.85 0.73 5.86
C LEU A 56 10.73 1.09 4.89
N ILE A 57 10.00 2.18 5.13
CA ILE A 57 9.02 2.71 4.18
C ILE A 57 9.70 3.07 2.86
N SER A 58 10.79 3.84 2.92
CA SER A 58 11.55 4.21 1.72
C SER A 58 12.18 3.00 1.04
N PHE A 59 12.77 2.08 1.81
CA PHE A 59 13.38 0.87 1.31
C PHE A 59 12.35 -0.07 0.65
N GLY A 60 11.18 -0.28 1.28
CA GLY A 60 10.13 -1.14 0.76
C GLY A 60 9.62 -0.73 -0.62
N SER A 61 9.79 0.53 -1.01
CA SER A 61 9.44 1.02 -2.36
C SER A 61 10.56 0.84 -3.40
N THR A 62 11.64 0.15 -3.06
CA THR A 62 12.80 -0.07 -3.95
C THR A 62 13.13 -1.55 -4.16
N ILE A 63 12.44 -2.46 -3.47
CA ILE A 63 12.83 -3.88 -3.44
C ILE A 63 12.57 -4.58 -4.77
N PRO A 64 11.32 -4.69 -5.33
CA PRO A 64 11.11 -4.95 -6.74
C PRO A 64 10.79 -3.66 -7.47
N SER A 65 11.25 -3.56 -8.70
CA SER A 65 10.77 -2.57 -9.66
C SER A 65 9.70 -3.19 -10.58
N ALA A 66 9.06 -2.38 -11.40
CA ALA A 66 8.12 -2.87 -12.41
C ALA A 66 8.80 -3.78 -13.45
N ASP A 67 10.13 -3.66 -13.63
CA ASP A 67 10.90 -4.55 -14.52
C ASP A 67 11.08 -5.97 -13.92
N ASP A 68 10.83 -6.14 -12.64
CA ASP A 68 11.02 -7.41 -11.90
C ASP A 68 9.73 -8.22 -11.76
N VAL A 69 8.58 -7.63 -12.11
CA VAL A 69 7.27 -8.24 -11.88
C VAL A 69 6.46 -8.40 -13.16
N MET A 70 5.46 -9.26 -13.13
CA MET A 70 4.54 -9.44 -14.25
C MET A 70 3.68 -8.19 -14.44
N THR A 71 3.25 -7.96 -15.68
CA THR A 71 2.32 -6.89 -16.03
C THR A 71 1.06 -6.94 -15.15
N GLY A 72 0.61 -5.79 -14.64
CA GLY A 72 -0.57 -5.66 -13.77
C GLY A 72 -0.28 -5.90 -12.28
N VAL A 73 0.90 -6.39 -11.91
CA VAL A 73 1.26 -6.61 -10.50
C VAL A 73 1.41 -5.30 -9.72
N PRO A 74 2.04 -4.23 -10.27
CA PRO A 74 2.13 -2.95 -9.56
C PRO A 74 0.76 -2.39 -9.18
N GLU A 75 -0.19 -2.43 -10.10
CA GLU A 75 -1.56 -1.90 -9.93
C GLU A 75 -2.36 -2.70 -8.89
N LEU A 76 -2.04 -3.98 -8.71
CA LEU A 76 -2.66 -4.85 -7.71
C LEU A 76 -2.12 -4.63 -6.29
N ILE A 77 -1.02 -3.89 -6.13
CA ILE A 77 -0.38 -3.62 -4.84
C ILE A 77 -0.25 -2.11 -4.61
N PRO A 78 -1.36 -1.38 -4.46
CA PRO A 78 -1.30 0.06 -4.20
C PRO A 78 -0.72 0.37 -2.83
N MET A 79 -0.77 -0.58 -1.91
CA MET A 79 -0.24 -0.43 -0.56
C MET A 79 0.06 -1.80 0.03
N ILE A 80 1.13 -1.89 0.80
CA ILE A 80 1.43 -3.05 1.64
C ILE A 80 1.62 -2.60 3.09
N GLN A 81 1.07 -3.37 4.03
CA GLN A 81 1.22 -3.15 5.46
C GLN A 81 1.87 -4.37 6.09
N VAL A 82 2.99 -4.15 6.77
CA VAL A 82 3.75 -5.21 7.42
C VAL A 82 3.92 -4.88 8.89
N GLU A 83 3.44 -5.77 9.75
CA GLU A 83 3.69 -5.70 11.17
C GLU A 83 5.02 -6.36 11.50
N GLY A 84 6.00 -5.55 11.92
CA GLY A 84 7.36 -5.97 12.23
C GLY A 84 7.68 -5.86 13.71
N THR A 85 8.54 -6.76 14.20
CA THR A 85 9.09 -6.70 15.55
C THR A 85 10.43 -5.96 15.51
N PHE A 86 10.44 -4.78 16.11
CA PHE A 86 11.61 -3.93 16.27
C PHE A 86 12.24 -4.14 17.67
N PRO A 87 13.50 -3.70 17.92
CA PRO A 87 14.11 -3.79 19.23
C PRO A 87 13.30 -3.13 20.35
N ASP A 88 12.50 -2.11 20.02
CA ASP A 88 11.67 -1.34 20.95
C ASP A 88 10.17 -1.66 20.89
N GLY A 89 9.78 -2.75 20.23
CA GLY A 89 8.42 -3.25 20.17
C GLY A 89 7.88 -3.48 18.77
N THR A 90 6.62 -3.90 18.68
CA THR A 90 5.93 -4.17 17.42
C THR A 90 5.44 -2.88 16.79
N LYS A 91 5.69 -2.70 15.50
CA LYS A 91 5.27 -1.52 14.73
C LYS A 91 4.75 -1.93 13.36
N LEU A 92 3.85 -1.10 12.83
CA LEU A 92 3.32 -1.24 11.47
C LEU A 92 4.15 -0.39 10.51
N VAL A 93 4.63 -1.01 9.44
CA VAL A 93 5.29 -0.36 8.31
C VAL A 93 4.30 -0.35 7.15
N THR A 94 3.89 0.84 6.70
CA THR A 94 2.98 1.01 5.56
C THR A 94 3.75 1.61 4.39
N VAL A 95 3.82 0.88 3.29
CA VAL A 95 4.47 1.33 2.05
C VAL A 95 3.40 1.54 0.99
N HIS A 96 3.28 2.76 0.49
CA HIS A 96 2.39 3.11 -0.62
C HIS A 96 3.16 2.95 -1.94
N ASP A 97 2.46 2.44 -2.96
CA ASP A 97 3.00 2.19 -4.29
C ASP A 97 4.39 1.52 -4.23
N PRO A 98 4.50 0.33 -3.61
CA PRO A 98 5.79 -0.28 -3.31
C PRO A 98 6.59 -0.67 -4.54
N ILE A 99 5.93 -0.86 -5.69
CA ILE A 99 6.58 -1.25 -6.95
C ILE A 99 6.67 -0.02 -7.85
N ARG A 100 7.87 0.55 -7.93
CA ARG A 100 8.14 1.76 -8.73
C ARG A 100 8.49 1.40 -10.18
N PRO A 101 8.31 2.33 -11.13
CA PRO A 101 8.79 2.16 -12.49
C PRO A 101 10.25 1.72 -12.50
N GLY A 102 10.59 0.75 -13.32
CA GLY A 102 11.95 0.29 -13.54
C GLY A 102 12.69 1.14 -14.59
N ALA A 103 13.97 0.83 -14.82
CA ALA A 103 14.79 1.53 -15.81
C ALA A 103 14.33 1.28 -17.25
N ASN A 104 13.69 0.13 -17.50
CA ASN A 104 13.20 -0.29 -18.81
C ASN A 104 11.68 -0.13 -18.98
N THR A 105 11.00 0.27 -17.91
CA THR A 105 9.55 0.48 -17.94
C THR A 105 9.26 1.74 -18.74
N THR A 106 8.98 1.60 -20.02
CA THR A 106 8.28 2.63 -20.79
C THR A 106 6.85 2.65 -20.24
N VAL A 107 6.39 3.81 -19.78
CA VAL A 107 5.00 4.02 -19.34
C VAL A 107 4.11 4.08 -20.60
N GLU A 108 4.15 3.02 -21.40
CA GLU A 108 3.15 2.78 -22.44
C GLU A 108 2.02 2.00 -21.76
N ASN A 109 1.15 2.74 -21.10
CA ASN A 109 -0.12 2.21 -20.61
C ASN A 109 -1.07 1.97 -21.78
N ASP A 110 -0.81 0.91 -22.55
CA ASP A 110 -1.76 0.38 -23.53
C ASP A 110 -2.83 -0.52 -22.88
N GLY A 111 -2.88 -0.56 -21.56
CA GLY A 111 -3.73 -1.44 -20.80
C GLY A 111 -4.77 -0.73 -19.95
N ILE A 112 -5.90 -1.40 -19.76
CA ILE A 112 -6.92 -1.01 -18.76
C ILE A 112 -6.28 -1.11 -17.36
N ILE A 113 -6.17 0.01 -16.65
CA ILE A 113 -5.73 0.04 -15.25
C ILE A 113 -6.92 -0.35 -14.38
N PRO A 114 -6.86 -1.46 -13.63
CA PRO A 114 -7.96 -1.84 -12.74
C PRO A 114 -8.27 -0.73 -11.74
N GLY A 115 -9.52 -0.24 -11.76
CA GLY A 115 -9.94 0.86 -10.89
C GLY A 115 -9.66 2.26 -11.43
N GLU A 116 -9.15 2.40 -12.65
CA GLU A 116 -8.99 3.70 -13.29
C GLU A 116 -10.35 4.41 -13.44
N ILE A 117 -10.38 5.67 -13.05
CA ILE A 117 -11.59 6.50 -13.13
C ILE A 117 -11.44 7.47 -14.29
N PHE A 118 -12.33 7.38 -15.27
CA PHE A 118 -12.43 8.33 -16.38
C PHE A 118 -13.52 9.35 -16.05
N PRO A 119 -13.18 10.52 -15.47
CA PRO A 119 -14.17 11.56 -15.23
C PRO A 119 -14.66 12.13 -16.56
N ALA A 120 -15.95 12.30 -16.70
CA ALA A 120 -16.50 13.03 -17.83
C ALA A 120 -16.11 14.52 -17.74
N GLU A 121 -15.93 15.16 -18.90
CA GLU A 121 -15.71 16.61 -18.93
C GLU A 121 -16.99 17.35 -18.55
N GLY A 122 -16.84 18.47 -17.83
CA GLY A 122 -17.92 19.36 -17.44
C GLY A 122 -18.28 19.28 -15.97
N GLU A 123 -19.26 20.09 -15.57
CA GLU A 123 -19.77 20.14 -14.21
C GLU A 123 -20.96 19.18 -14.04
N ILE A 124 -21.00 18.50 -12.91
CA ILE A 124 -22.15 17.66 -12.53
C ILE A 124 -22.97 18.44 -11.51
N GLU A 125 -24.21 18.81 -11.89
CA GLU A 125 -25.13 19.42 -10.95
C GLU A 125 -25.63 18.38 -9.95
N ILE A 126 -25.27 18.57 -8.68
CA ILE A 126 -25.71 17.70 -7.57
C ILE A 126 -26.98 18.30 -6.93
N ASN A 127 -27.83 17.42 -6.38
CA ASN A 127 -29.07 17.81 -5.70
C ASN A 127 -30.08 18.58 -6.57
N VAL A 128 -30.17 18.23 -7.84
CA VAL A 128 -31.17 18.81 -8.77
C VAL A 128 -32.59 18.75 -8.18
N GLY A 129 -33.27 19.87 -8.14
CA GLY A 129 -34.63 19.97 -7.62
C GLY A 129 -34.81 19.86 -6.11
N ARG A 130 -33.73 19.74 -5.34
CA ARG A 130 -33.77 19.73 -3.88
C ARG A 130 -33.68 21.15 -3.30
N GLN A 131 -34.46 21.40 -2.27
CA GLN A 131 -34.39 22.67 -1.54
C GLN A 131 -33.04 22.77 -0.84
N LYS A 132 -32.35 23.90 -1.04
CA LYS A 132 -31.06 24.20 -0.43
C LYS A 132 -31.25 25.20 0.71
N THR A 133 -30.64 24.96 1.85
CA THR A 133 -30.67 25.85 3.02
C THR A 133 -29.22 26.07 3.49
N ASN A 134 -28.90 27.32 3.79
CA ASN A 134 -27.61 27.67 4.39
C ASN A 134 -27.77 27.81 5.91
N ILE A 135 -26.90 27.13 6.64
CA ILE A 135 -26.78 27.28 8.08
C ILE A 135 -25.40 27.81 8.42
N LYS A 136 -25.32 28.68 9.41
CA LYS A 136 -24.03 29.17 9.91
C LYS A 136 -23.60 28.27 11.06
N VAL A 137 -22.47 27.60 10.88
CA VAL A 137 -21.87 26.73 11.88
C VAL A 137 -20.54 27.34 12.33
N VAL A 138 -20.30 27.37 13.63
CA VAL A 138 -19.05 27.89 14.21
C VAL A 138 -18.48 26.83 15.14
N ASN A 139 -17.24 26.42 14.88
CA ASN A 139 -16.50 25.59 15.80
C ASN A 139 -15.95 26.49 16.93
N THR A 140 -16.43 26.30 18.14
CA THR A 140 -15.97 27.03 19.35
C THR A 140 -14.90 26.26 20.13
N GLY A 141 -14.54 25.05 19.69
CA GLY A 141 -13.47 24.25 20.28
C GLY A 141 -12.08 24.68 19.83
N ASP A 142 -11.07 24.13 20.46
CA ASP A 142 -9.64 24.40 20.21
C ASP A 142 -9.03 23.50 19.11
N ARG A 143 -9.82 22.63 18.48
CA ARG A 143 -9.37 21.65 17.49
C ARG A 143 -10.23 21.68 16.23
N PRO A 144 -9.64 21.41 15.05
CA PRO A 144 -10.43 21.22 13.84
C PRO A 144 -11.43 20.08 13.97
N ILE A 145 -12.63 20.27 13.45
CA ILE A 145 -13.67 19.24 13.38
C ILE A 145 -13.86 18.85 11.91
N GLN A 146 -13.78 17.56 11.63
CA GLN A 146 -14.09 17.05 10.30
C GLN A 146 -15.60 16.88 10.15
N VAL A 147 -16.16 17.50 9.13
CA VAL A 147 -17.59 17.43 8.80
C VAL A 147 -17.76 16.60 7.54
N GLY A 148 -18.60 15.56 7.61
CA GLY A 148 -18.98 14.73 6.47
C GLY A 148 -20.37 15.10 5.93
N SER A 149 -20.76 14.50 4.82
CA SER A 149 -22.05 14.75 4.13
C SER A 149 -23.30 14.42 4.97
N HIS A 150 -23.15 13.67 6.03
CA HIS A 150 -24.23 13.22 6.92
C HIS A 150 -24.02 13.67 8.36
N TYR A 151 -23.27 14.75 8.56
CA TYR A 151 -23.04 15.30 9.90
C TYR A 151 -24.32 15.92 10.44
N HIS A 152 -24.67 15.58 11.67
CA HIS A 152 -25.89 16.05 12.33
C HIS A 152 -25.58 17.31 13.16
N PHE A 153 -26.04 18.48 12.70
CA PHE A 153 -25.72 19.79 13.32
C PHE A 153 -26.60 20.17 14.50
N PHE A 154 -27.47 19.29 14.97
CA PHE A 154 -28.37 19.53 16.10
C PHE A 154 -27.92 18.84 17.40
N GLU A 155 -26.72 18.29 17.45
CA GLU A 155 -26.14 17.73 18.65
C GLU A 155 -25.10 18.67 19.28
#